data_8143fde184abdbf292d909b1e26ab431
#
_entry.id   8143fde184abdbf292d909b1e26ab431
#
_cell.length_a   1.000
_cell.length_b   1.000
_cell.length_c   1.000
_cell.angle_alpha   90.00
_cell.angle_beta   90.00
_cell.angle_gamma   90.00
#
_symmetry.space_group_name_H-M   'P 1'
#
loop_
_entity.id
_entity.type
_entity.pdbx_description
1 polymer ?
#
loop_
_entity_poly.entity_id
_entity_poly.type
_entity_poly.pdbx_seq_one_letter_code
_entity_poly.pdbx_strand_id
1 'polypeptide(L)'
;MNPNQKILCTSATAITIGAIAALIGIANLGLNIGLHLKPGCNCSHSQPETTNTSQTIINNYYNETNITNIQMEERKSRNFNNLTKGLCTINSWHIYGKDNAVRIGESSDVLVTREPYVSCDPDECRFYALSQGTTIRGKHSNGTIHDRSQYRALISWPLSSPPTVYNSRVECIGWSSTSCNDGKSRMSICISGPNNNASAVVWYNRRPVAEINTWARNILRTQESECVCHNGVCPVVFTDGPATGPADTRIYYFKEGKILKWESLTGTAKHIEECSCYGERTGITCTCRDNWQGSNRPVIQIDPVAMTHTSQYICSPVLTDSPRPNDPNIGKCNDPYPGNNNNGVKGFSYLDGANTWLGRTISTASRSGYEMLKVPNALTDDRSKPIQGQTIVLNADWSGYSGSFMDYWAEGDCYRACFYVELIRGRPKEDKVWWTSNSIVSMCSSTEFLGQWNWPDGAKIEYFL
;
A
#
# COMPACT_ATOMS: atom_id res chain seq x y z
N MET A 1 28.27 -34.55 -44.38
CA MET A 1 27.68 -33.23 -44.08
C MET A 1 28.35 -32.71 -42.82
N ASN A 2 28.91 -31.51 -42.88
CA ASN A 2 29.64 -30.89 -41.78
C ASN A 2 28.67 -30.56 -40.61
N PRO A 3 28.98 -30.88 -39.36
CA PRO A 3 28.12 -30.61 -38.19
C PRO A 3 27.63 -29.13 -38.07
N ASN A 4 28.41 -28.22 -38.61
CA ASN A 4 28.07 -26.79 -38.59
C ASN A 4 26.92 -26.40 -39.51
N GLN A 5 26.60 -27.23 -40.49
CA GLN A 5 25.43 -26.98 -41.38
C GLN A 5 24.11 -27.43 -40.74
N LYS A 6 24.12 -28.40 -39.82
CA LYS A 6 22.92 -28.82 -39.08
C LYS A 6 22.44 -27.78 -38.04
N ILE A 7 23.40 -27.04 -37.46
CA ILE A 7 23.08 -26.00 -36.44
C ILE A 7 22.46 -24.75 -37.10
N LEU A 8 22.91 -24.44 -38.33
CA LEU A 8 22.38 -23.28 -39.08
C LEU A 8 20.94 -23.52 -39.59
N CYS A 9 20.57 -24.76 -39.88
CA CYS A 9 19.19 -25.08 -40.29
C CYS A 9 18.22 -25.06 -39.10
N THR A 10 18.65 -25.48 -37.92
CA THR A 10 17.79 -25.42 -36.71
C THR A 10 17.59 -24.00 -36.18
N SER A 11 18.61 -23.17 -36.28
CA SER A 11 18.45 -21.74 -35.88
C SER A 11 17.61 -20.94 -36.88
N ALA A 12 17.69 -21.26 -38.18
CA ALA A 12 16.84 -20.61 -39.18
C ALA A 12 15.35 -20.98 -39.01
N THR A 13 15.06 -22.22 -38.58
CA THR A 13 13.69 -22.66 -38.31
C THR A 13 13.12 -21.98 -37.05
N ALA A 14 13.92 -21.82 -36.02
CA ALA A 14 13.51 -21.11 -34.79
C ALA A 14 13.24 -19.61 -35.04
N ILE A 15 14.09 -18.97 -35.87
CA ILE A 15 13.90 -17.56 -36.26
C ILE A 15 12.63 -17.39 -37.13
N THR A 16 12.32 -18.39 -37.97
CA THR A 16 11.10 -18.31 -38.82
C THR A 16 9.82 -18.48 -37.98
N ILE A 17 9.85 -19.31 -36.95
CA ILE A 17 8.70 -19.49 -36.05
C ILE A 17 8.48 -18.24 -35.20
N GLY A 18 9.55 -17.63 -34.69
CA GLY A 18 9.48 -16.36 -33.96
C GLY A 18 8.98 -15.20 -34.83
N ALA A 19 9.44 -15.15 -36.09
CA ALA A 19 9.01 -14.14 -37.04
C ALA A 19 7.54 -14.31 -37.48
N ILE A 20 7.06 -15.54 -37.58
CA ILE A 20 5.65 -15.83 -37.91
C ILE A 20 4.74 -15.46 -36.71
N ALA A 21 5.16 -15.70 -35.48
CA ALA A 21 4.41 -15.29 -34.28
C ALA A 21 4.32 -13.76 -34.17
N ALA A 22 5.38 -13.04 -34.49
CA ALA A 22 5.39 -11.59 -34.54
C ALA A 22 4.51 -11.03 -35.68
N LEU A 23 4.50 -11.70 -36.84
CA LEU A 23 3.67 -11.30 -37.99
C LEU A 23 2.18 -11.55 -37.78
N ILE A 24 1.80 -12.57 -37.04
CA ILE A 24 0.40 -12.81 -36.67
C ILE A 24 -0.11 -11.73 -35.69
N GLY A 25 0.74 -11.28 -34.79
CA GLY A 25 0.42 -10.11 -33.92
C GLY A 25 0.22 -8.82 -34.72
N ILE A 26 0.97 -8.64 -35.82
CA ILE A 26 0.89 -7.46 -36.69
C ILE A 26 -0.29 -7.56 -37.69
N ALA A 27 -0.66 -8.77 -38.11
CA ALA A 27 -1.81 -8.96 -38.99
C ALA A 27 -3.15 -8.56 -38.36
N ASN A 28 -3.25 -8.62 -37.04
CA ASN A 28 -4.39 -8.08 -36.30
C ASN A 28 -4.42 -6.53 -36.27
N LEU A 29 -3.38 -5.86 -36.76
CA LEU A 29 -3.31 -4.41 -36.93
C LEU A 29 -3.51 -3.93 -38.38
N GLY A 30 -3.88 -4.82 -39.30
CA GLY A 30 -4.26 -4.46 -40.66
C GLY A 30 -3.13 -4.05 -41.61
N LEU A 31 -1.89 -4.44 -41.34
CA LEU A 31 -0.73 -4.13 -42.19
C LEU A 31 -0.36 -5.32 -43.08
N ASN A 32 -0.57 -5.16 -44.37
CA ASN A 32 -0.14 -6.12 -45.41
C ASN A 32 1.35 -5.88 -45.74
N ILE A 33 2.23 -6.74 -45.26
CA ILE A 33 3.64 -6.72 -45.62
C ILE A 33 3.92 -7.88 -46.58
N GLY A 34 4.19 -7.56 -47.83
CA GLY A 34 4.62 -8.52 -48.83
C GLY A 34 6.08 -8.96 -48.60
N LEU A 35 6.29 -10.23 -48.37
CA LEU A 35 7.61 -10.82 -48.24
C LEU A 35 8.14 -11.24 -49.59
N HIS A 36 9.17 -10.54 -50.11
CA HIS A 36 9.95 -11.03 -51.23
C HIS A 36 11.03 -12.03 -50.77
N LEU A 37 10.83 -13.29 -51.07
CA LEU A 37 11.83 -14.33 -50.88
C LEU A 37 12.75 -14.38 -52.11
N LYS A 38 14.05 -14.21 -51.89
CA LYS A 38 15.06 -14.48 -52.96
C LYS A 38 15.20 -15.99 -53.21
N PRO A 39 15.23 -16.45 -54.44
CA PRO A 39 15.42 -17.84 -54.74
C PRO A 39 16.91 -18.25 -54.69
N GLY A 40 17.22 -19.31 -53.99
CA GLY A 40 18.56 -19.87 -54.01
C GLY A 40 18.90 -20.87 -52.93
N CYS A 41 18.11 -21.94 -52.77
CA CYS A 41 18.61 -23.21 -52.20
C CYS A 41 17.72 -24.32 -52.71
N ASN A 42 18.28 -25.09 -53.64
CA ASN A 42 17.65 -26.34 -54.15
C ASN A 42 17.82 -27.44 -53.12
N CYS A 43 16.76 -27.80 -52.43
CA CYS A 43 16.64 -29.06 -51.74
C CYS A 43 15.51 -29.83 -52.40
N SER A 44 15.87 -30.93 -53.05
CA SER A 44 14.93 -31.79 -53.70
C SER A 44 14.06 -32.58 -52.71
N HIS A 45 12.89 -32.76 -53.08
CA HIS A 45 11.60 -32.84 -52.46
C HIS A 45 11.00 -34.15 -52.19
N SER A 46 10.33 -34.32 -51.18
CA SER A 46 9.00 -34.93 -51.17
C SER A 46 8.08 -33.97 -50.44
N GLN A 47 6.98 -33.59 -51.05
CA GLN A 47 5.96 -32.77 -50.42
C GLN A 47 5.30 -33.53 -49.29
N PRO A 48 5.32 -33.00 -48.08
CA PRO A 48 4.32 -33.36 -47.10
C PRO A 48 3.22 -32.30 -47.12
N GLU A 49 2.03 -32.70 -46.87
CA GLU A 49 0.86 -31.87 -46.70
C GLU A 49 1.11 -30.87 -45.54
N THR A 50 1.57 -29.69 -45.91
CA THR A 50 2.11 -28.69 -44.92
C THR A 50 1.06 -27.79 -44.29
N THR A 51 -0.23 -28.00 -44.61
CA THR A 51 -1.27 -27.10 -44.11
C THR A 51 -1.85 -27.49 -42.74
N ASN A 52 -1.83 -28.77 -42.37
CA ASN A 52 -2.49 -29.19 -41.14
C ASN A 52 -1.58 -29.19 -39.89
N THR A 53 -0.27 -29.42 -40.04
CA THR A 53 0.63 -29.60 -38.90
C THR A 53 1.00 -28.26 -38.24
N SER A 54 1.21 -27.22 -39.05
CA SER A 54 1.54 -25.90 -38.54
C SER A 54 0.36 -25.23 -37.82
N GLN A 55 -0.85 -25.42 -38.38
CA GLN A 55 -2.07 -24.89 -37.76
C GLN A 55 -2.40 -25.62 -36.45
N THR A 56 -2.15 -26.92 -36.36
CA THR A 56 -2.37 -27.71 -35.16
C THR A 56 -1.38 -27.35 -34.07
N ILE A 57 -0.09 -27.11 -34.40
CA ILE A 57 0.92 -26.69 -33.43
C ILE A 57 0.62 -25.31 -32.91
N ILE A 58 0.21 -24.36 -33.76
CA ILE A 58 -0.16 -23.02 -33.37
C ILE A 58 -1.41 -23.04 -32.48
N ASN A 59 -2.43 -23.76 -32.86
CA ASN A 59 -3.65 -23.88 -32.08
C ASN A 59 -3.40 -24.53 -30.71
N ASN A 60 -2.58 -25.57 -30.64
CA ASN A 60 -2.20 -26.19 -29.38
C ASN A 60 -1.40 -25.28 -28.52
N TYR A 61 -0.44 -24.53 -29.08
CA TYR A 61 0.35 -23.56 -28.31
C TYR A 61 -0.51 -22.45 -27.71
N TYR A 62 -1.42 -21.86 -28.49
CA TYR A 62 -2.34 -20.84 -27.99
C TYR A 62 -3.36 -21.40 -26.99
N ASN A 63 -3.83 -22.60 -27.19
CA ASN A 63 -4.73 -23.25 -26.25
C ASN A 63 -4.05 -23.59 -24.92
N GLU A 64 -2.82 -24.12 -24.95
CA GLU A 64 -2.06 -24.41 -23.75
C GLU A 64 -1.65 -23.14 -22.98
N THR A 65 -1.27 -22.06 -23.69
CA THR A 65 -0.90 -20.79 -23.06
C THR A 65 -2.13 -20.11 -22.46
N ASN A 66 -3.26 -20.12 -23.16
CA ASN A 66 -4.51 -19.57 -22.65
C ASN A 66 -5.05 -20.38 -21.46
N ILE A 67 -4.97 -21.71 -21.52
CA ILE A 67 -5.38 -22.57 -20.40
C ILE A 67 -4.48 -22.35 -19.18
N THR A 68 -3.15 -22.20 -19.36
CA THR A 68 -2.23 -21.95 -18.25
C THR A 68 -2.44 -20.57 -17.63
N ASN A 69 -2.67 -19.54 -18.44
CA ASN A 69 -2.95 -18.19 -17.95
C ASN A 69 -4.32 -18.12 -17.24
N ILE A 70 -5.35 -18.72 -17.81
CA ILE A 70 -6.67 -18.78 -17.19
C ILE A 70 -6.62 -19.60 -15.89
N GLN A 71 -5.91 -20.71 -15.85
CA GLN A 71 -5.75 -21.51 -14.63
C GLN A 71 -4.92 -20.80 -13.56
N MET A 72 -3.90 -20.00 -13.93
CA MET A 72 -3.13 -19.20 -13.00
C MET A 72 -3.95 -18.03 -12.47
N GLU A 73 -4.73 -17.34 -13.27
CA GLU A 73 -5.65 -16.29 -12.82
C GLU A 73 -6.75 -16.88 -11.93
N GLU A 74 -7.32 -18.01 -12.29
CA GLU A 74 -8.28 -18.72 -11.45
C GLU A 74 -7.68 -19.19 -10.13
N ARG A 75 -6.43 -19.64 -10.08
CA ARG A 75 -5.72 -19.99 -8.84
C ARG A 75 -5.43 -18.79 -7.97
N LYS A 76 -5.09 -17.63 -8.54
CA LYS A 76 -4.85 -16.38 -7.79
C LYS A 76 -6.15 -15.77 -7.25
N SER A 77 -7.28 -15.89 -7.98
CA SER A 77 -8.53 -15.21 -7.66
C SER A 77 -9.56 -16.07 -6.90
N ARG A 78 -9.39 -17.41 -6.82
CA ARG A 78 -10.38 -18.31 -6.19
C ARG A 78 -10.17 -18.60 -4.72
N ASN A 79 -8.95 -18.44 -4.20
CA ASN A 79 -8.62 -18.83 -2.84
C ASN A 79 -8.44 -17.62 -1.95
N PHE A 80 -8.94 -17.72 -0.73
CA PHE A 80 -8.58 -16.79 0.31
C PHE A 80 -7.08 -16.81 0.55
N ASN A 81 -6.50 -15.64 0.79
CA ASN A 81 -5.12 -15.51 1.19
C ASN A 81 -4.93 -16.09 2.60
N ASN A 82 -3.91 -16.93 2.77
CA ASN A 82 -3.46 -17.40 4.06
C ASN A 82 -2.09 -16.78 4.38
N LEU A 83 -1.93 -16.33 5.59
CA LEU A 83 -0.64 -15.81 6.07
C LEU A 83 0.26 -16.98 6.43
N THR A 84 1.08 -17.41 5.50
CA THR A 84 1.88 -18.65 5.61
C THR A 84 3.38 -18.42 5.71
N LYS A 85 3.84 -17.18 5.50
CA LYS A 85 5.25 -16.83 5.46
C LYS A 85 5.59 -15.86 6.58
N GLY A 86 6.87 -15.84 6.98
CA GLY A 86 7.44 -14.78 7.80
C GLY A 86 7.95 -13.62 6.94
N LEU A 87 8.44 -12.57 7.59
CA LEU A 87 9.07 -11.45 6.91
C LEU A 87 10.43 -11.84 6.36
N CYS A 88 10.77 -11.31 5.18
CA CYS A 88 12.13 -11.36 4.67
C CYS A 88 13.06 -10.58 5.61
N THR A 89 14.32 -10.99 5.70
CA THR A 89 15.36 -10.21 6.39
C THR A 89 15.50 -8.86 5.72
N ILE A 90 15.52 -7.80 6.52
CA ILE A 90 15.54 -6.42 6.04
C ILE A 90 16.93 -5.84 6.33
N ASN A 91 17.69 -5.52 5.27
CA ASN A 91 18.99 -4.86 5.39
C ASN A 91 18.99 -3.45 4.80
N SER A 92 18.09 -3.16 3.90
CA SER A 92 17.91 -1.83 3.33
C SER A 92 16.50 -1.69 2.74
N TRP A 93 16.17 -0.46 2.36
CA TRP A 93 14.91 -0.09 1.74
C TRP A 93 15.17 0.54 0.38
N HIS A 94 14.41 0.16 -0.63
CA HIS A 94 14.54 0.71 -2.00
C HIS A 94 13.19 1.20 -2.50
N ILE A 95 13.23 2.10 -3.48
CA ILE A 95 12.03 2.67 -4.09
C ILE A 95 11.16 1.58 -4.72
N TYR A 96 9.87 1.64 -4.45
CA TYR A 96 8.86 0.79 -5.07
C TYR A 96 8.00 1.58 -6.05
N GLY A 97 7.56 2.77 -5.68
CA GLY A 97 6.81 3.65 -6.55
C GLY A 97 6.70 5.07 -6.00
N LYS A 98 6.55 6.04 -6.89
CA LYS A 98 6.41 7.45 -6.57
C LYS A 98 5.49 8.09 -7.62
N ASP A 99 4.55 8.94 -7.21
CA ASP A 99 3.56 9.50 -8.13
C ASP A 99 3.89 10.92 -8.62
N ASN A 100 4.72 11.67 -7.90
CA ASN A 100 5.02 13.09 -8.19
C ASN A 100 3.76 13.96 -8.39
N ALA A 101 2.69 13.66 -7.65
CA ALA A 101 1.36 14.23 -7.91
C ALA A 101 1.34 15.74 -7.82
N VAL A 102 1.97 16.33 -6.80
CA VAL A 102 1.97 17.78 -6.61
C VAL A 102 2.74 18.46 -7.72
N ARG A 103 3.92 17.95 -8.08
CA ARG A 103 4.74 18.51 -9.18
C ARG A 103 4.00 18.44 -10.52
N ILE A 104 3.40 17.29 -10.83
CA ILE A 104 2.63 17.12 -12.07
C ILE A 104 1.36 17.96 -12.04
N GLY A 105 0.75 18.16 -10.86
CA GLY A 105 -0.42 18.99 -10.66
C GLY A 105 -0.23 20.48 -10.93
N GLU A 106 1.01 20.93 -11.10
CA GLU A 106 1.32 22.29 -11.55
C GLU A 106 0.78 22.57 -12.95
N SER A 107 0.85 21.58 -13.85
CA SER A 107 0.46 21.74 -15.25
C SER A 107 -0.62 20.77 -15.73
N SER A 108 -1.11 19.88 -14.89
CA SER A 108 -2.10 18.86 -15.24
C SER A 108 -3.21 18.79 -14.20
N ASP A 109 -4.37 18.21 -14.58
CA ASP A 109 -5.53 18.06 -13.72
C ASP A 109 -5.34 16.90 -12.72
N VAL A 110 -4.51 17.12 -11.71
CA VAL A 110 -4.23 16.19 -10.63
C VAL A 110 -5.17 16.49 -9.46
N LEU A 111 -5.78 15.44 -8.93
CA LEU A 111 -6.71 15.54 -7.81
C LEU A 111 -5.98 15.90 -6.51
N VAL A 112 -6.60 16.76 -5.72
CA VAL A 112 -6.19 16.99 -4.33
C VAL A 112 -6.55 15.77 -3.52
N THR A 113 -5.58 15.27 -2.75
CA THR A 113 -5.73 14.09 -1.91
C THR A 113 -5.08 14.31 -0.55
N ARG A 114 -5.44 13.49 0.42
CA ARG A 114 -4.69 13.22 1.63
C ARG A 114 -5.00 11.80 2.09
N GLU A 115 -4.28 11.36 3.10
CA GLU A 115 -4.35 10.02 3.66
C GLU A 115 -4.16 8.94 2.57
N PRO A 116 -3.02 9.03 1.80
CA PRO A 116 -2.73 8.02 0.79
C PRO A 116 -2.25 6.73 1.42
N TYR A 117 -2.43 5.63 0.72
CA TYR A 117 -1.80 4.36 1.05
C TYR A 117 -1.62 3.49 -0.19
N VAL A 118 -1.01 2.35 -0.03
CA VAL A 118 -0.82 1.35 -1.08
C VAL A 118 -1.50 0.07 -0.64
N SER A 119 -2.13 -0.61 -1.55
CA SER A 119 -2.70 -1.93 -1.33
C SER A 119 -2.58 -2.77 -2.58
N CYS A 120 -2.38 -4.07 -2.41
CA CYS A 120 -2.19 -5.00 -3.50
C CYS A 120 -3.39 -5.93 -3.66
N ASP A 121 -3.71 -6.23 -4.92
CA ASP A 121 -4.51 -7.36 -5.34
C ASP A 121 -3.57 -8.51 -5.72
N PRO A 122 -4.07 -9.73 -5.97
CA PRO A 122 -3.22 -10.83 -6.42
C PRO A 122 -2.45 -10.53 -7.71
N ASP A 123 -2.92 -9.63 -8.56
CA ASP A 123 -2.38 -9.31 -9.88
C ASP A 123 -1.74 -7.92 -9.99
N GLU A 124 -2.10 -6.95 -9.14
CA GLU A 124 -1.51 -5.62 -9.16
C GLU A 124 -1.53 -4.94 -7.79
N CYS A 125 -0.58 -4.04 -7.56
CA CYS A 125 -0.63 -3.09 -6.45
C CYS A 125 -1.02 -1.72 -6.99
N ARG A 126 -1.82 -0.97 -6.23
CA ARG A 126 -2.30 0.36 -6.61
C ARG A 126 -2.09 1.36 -5.48
N PHE A 127 -1.99 2.62 -5.83
CA PHE A 127 -2.10 3.73 -4.88
C PHE A 127 -3.56 3.99 -4.56
N TYR A 128 -3.82 4.31 -3.31
CA TYR A 128 -5.12 4.69 -2.76
C TYR A 128 -4.99 6.01 -2.02
N ALA A 129 -6.02 6.83 -2.02
CA ALA A 129 -6.09 8.04 -1.20
C ALA A 129 -7.54 8.52 -1.07
N LEU A 130 -7.76 9.42 -0.13
CA LEU A 130 -9.02 10.14 0.01
C LEU A 130 -8.94 11.43 -0.82
N SER A 131 -9.68 11.46 -1.92
CA SER A 131 -9.82 12.63 -2.78
C SER A 131 -10.65 13.71 -2.10
N GLN A 132 -10.38 14.97 -2.42
CA GLN A 132 -11.20 16.12 -1.98
C GLN A 132 -12.23 16.56 -3.03
N GLY A 133 -12.34 15.81 -4.15
CA GLY A 133 -13.30 16.13 -5.20
C GLY A 133 -12.96 17.33 -6.07
N THR A 134 -11.68 17.73 -6.09
CA THR A 134 -11.19 18.87 -6.87
C THR A 134 -9.76 18.61 -7.32
N THR A 135 -9.30 19.37 -8.33
CA THR A 135 -7.92 19.38 -8.75
C THR A 135 -7.11 20.44 -7.99
N ILE A 136 -5.78 20.28 -7.95
CA ILE A 136 -4.90 21.22 -7.21
C ILE A 136 -5.05 22.65 -7.75
N ARG A 137 -5.13 22.79 -9.06
CA ARG A 137 -5.32 24.11 -9.72
C ARG A 137 -6.78 24.56 -9.80
N GLY A 138 -7.72 23.72 -9.43
CA GLY A 138 -9.14 24.08 -9.40
C GLY A 138 -9.45 25.07 -8.30
N LYS A 139 -10.43 25.95 -8.53
CA LYS A 139 -10.85 26.96 -7.52
C LYS A 139 -11.36 26.34 -6.23
N HIS A 140 -11.89 25.12 -6.27
CA HIS A 140 -12.39 24.40 -5.10
C HIS A 140 -11.28 23.76 -4.27
N SER A 141 -10.01 23.88 -4.67
CA SER A 141 -8.88 23.44 -3.87
C SER A 141 -8.67 24.28 -2.61
N ASN A 142 -9.19 25.50 -2.59
CA ASN A 142 -9.21 26.34 -1.40
C ASN A 142 -9.99 25.68 -0.27
N GLY A 143 -9.38 25.57 0.90
CA GLY A 143 -10.00 24.96 2.08
C GLY A 143 -9.82 23.45 2.20
N THR A 144 -9.05 22.83 1.32
CA THR A 144 -8.79 21.38 1.38
C THR A 144 -7.88 20.96 2.55
N ILE A 145 -7.45 21.92 3.37
CA ILE A 145 -6.83 21.62 4.67
C ILE A 145 -7.83 20.92 5.62
N HIS A 146 -9.13 21.10 5.45
CA HIS A 146 -10.13 20.45 6.28
C HIS A 146 -10.22 18.96 5.97
N ASP A 147 -10.21 18.13 7.01
CA ASP A 147 -10.11 16.68 6.89
C ASP A 147 -11.41 16.02 6.43
N ARG A 148 -12.55 16.62 6.76
CA ARG A 148 -13.85 16.02 6.47
C ARG A 148 -14.72 16.95 5.65
N SER A 149 -15.32 16.38 4.60
CA SER A 149 -16.32 17.01 3.77
C SER A 149 -17.17 15.94 3.08
N GLN A 150 -18.31 16.36 2.56
CA GLN A 150 -19.16 15.47 1.76
C GLN A 150 -18.59 15.15 0.37
N TYR A 151 -17.49 15.80 -0.03
CA TYR A 151 -16.87 15.63 -1.33
C TYR A 151 -15.78 14.58 -1.36
N ARG A 152 -15.43 14.02 -0.20
CA ARG A 152 -14.34 13.06 -0.10
C ARG A 152 -14.76 11.65 -0.52
N ALA A 153 -13.85 10.97 -1.19
CA ALA A 153 -14.03 9.60 -1.65
C ALA A 153 -12.68 8.88 -1.65
N LEU A 154 -12.72 7.58 -1.37
CA LEU A 154 -11.56 6.72 -1.58
C LEU A 154 -11.41 6.45 -3.07
N ILE A 155 -10.28 6.84 -3.62
CA ILE A 155 -9.90 6.58 -5.01
C ILE A 155 -8.67 5.70 -5.07
N SER A 156 -8.49 5.01 -6.19
CA SER A 156 -7.26 4.28 -6.49
C SER A 156 -6.79 4.57 -7.92
N TRP A 157 -5.49 4.50 -8.11
CA TRP A 157 -4.87 4.75 -9.41
C TRP A 157 -3.60 3.92 -9.57
N PRO A 158 -3.09 3.75 -10.81
CA PRO A 158 -1.92 2.92 -11.05
C PRO A 158 -0.66 3.48 -10.37
N LEU A 159 0.23 2.56 -9.96
CA LEU A 159 1.55 2.92 -9.41
C LEU A 159 2.33 3.83 -10.37
N SER A 160 3.12 4.73 -9.79
CA SER A 160 4.05 5.64 -10.49
C SER A 160 3.38 6.60 -11.46
N SER A 161 2.09 6.86 -11.26
CA SER A 161 1.35 7.94 -11.94
C SER A 161 0.61 8.78 -10.91
N PRO A 162 0.28 10.05 -11.21
CA PRO A 162 -0.50 10.88 -10.30
C PRO A 162 -1.99 10.53 -10.37
N PRO A 163 -2.78 10.83 -9.34
CA PRO A 163 -4.23 10.63 -9.37
C PRO A 163 -4.89 11.71 -10.22
N THR A 164 -5.38 11.33 -11.39
CA THR A 164 -6.16 12.20 -12.28
C THR A 164 -7.62 11.76 -12.30
N VAL A 165 -8.50 12.62 -12.82
CA VAL A 165 -9.91 12.26 -13.06
C VAL A 165 -10.03 11.06 -14.00
N TYR A 166 -9.09 10.94 -14.95
CA TYR A 166 -9.16 9.93 -16.02
C TYR A 166 -8.65 8.56 -15.61
N ASN A 167 -7.63 8.49 -14.74
CA ASN A 167 -7.01 7.21 -14.36
C ASN A 167 -7.46 6.69 -12.99
N SER A 168 -8.26 7.45 -12.27
CA SER A 168 -8.72 7.10 -10.91
C SER A 168 -10.03 6.33 -10.94
N ARG A 169 -10.13 5.31 -10.07
CA ARG A 169 -11.37 4.61 -9.76
C ARG A 169 -11.88 5.08 -8.40
N VAL A 170 -13.18 5.26 -8.25
CA VAL A 170 -13.80 5.47 -6.93
C VAL A 170 -14.09 4.12 -6.31
N GLU A 171 -13.56 3.89 -5.13
CA GLU A 171 -13.80 2.67 -4.36
C GLU A 171 -15.02 2.79 -3.45
N CYS A 172 -15.13 3.89 -2.73
CA CYS A 172 -16.28 4.22 -1.89
C CYS A 172 -16.26 5.71 -1.50
N ILE A 173 -17.36 6.20 -0.93
CA ILE A 173 -17.55 7.60 -0.57
C ILE A 173 -17.35 7.79 0.92
N GLY A 174 -16.47 8.67 1.32
CA GLY A 174 -16.22 9.00 2.73
C GLY A 174 -14.90 9.74 2.95
N TRP A 175 -14.70 10.14 4.19
CA TRP A 175 -13.53 10.92 4.64
C TRP A 175 -12.60 10.13 5.55
N SER A 176 -12.88 8.85 5.82
CA SER A 176 -12.00 7.91 6.49
C SER A 176 -12.17 6.55 5.85
N SER A 177 -11.09 5.81 5.69
CA SER A 177 -11.15 4.56 4.90
C SER A 177 -10.14 3.51 5.31
N THR A 178 -10.42 2.29 4.87
CA THR A 178 -9.48 1.18 4.76
C THR A 178 -9.88 0.32 3.58
N SER A 179 -8.95 -0.43 3.05
CA SER A 179 -9.21 -1.36 1.95
C SER A 179 -8.20 -2.48 1.96
N CYS A 180 -8.61 -3.68 1.61
CA CYS A 180 -7.72 -4.84 1.49
C CYS A 180 -8.34 -5.90 0.59
N ASN A 181 -7.51 -6.79 0.05
CA ASN A 181 -7.93 -7.91 -0.76
C ASN A 181 -7.76 -9.21 0.04
N ASP A 182 -8.77 -10.06 0.05
CA ASP A 182 -8.72 -11.34 0.76
C ASP A 182 -8.21 -12.51 -0.10
N GLY A 183 -7.80 -12.22 -1.32
CA GLY A 183 -7.38 -13.20 -2.34
C GLY A 183 -8.45 -13.52 -3.36
N LYS A 184 -9.72 -13.38 -3.00
CA LYS A 184 -10.87 -13.55 -3.90
C LYS A 184 -11.39 -12.22 -4.43
N SER A 185 -11.53 -11.24 -3.54
CA SER A 185 -12.06 -9.92 -3.87
C SER A 185 -11.57 -8.87 -2.90
N ARG A 186 -11.80 -7.62 -3.23
CA ARG A 186 -11.43 -6.49 -2.39
C ARG A 186 -12.59 -6.07 -1.51
N MET A 187 -12.28 -5.86 -0.23
CA MET A 187 -13.13 -5.18 0.74
C MET A 187 -12.66 -3.72 0.85
N SER A 188 -13.58 -2.77 0.74
CA SER A 188 -13.32 -1.35 0.96
C SER A 188 -14.35 -0.78 1.92
N ILE A 189 -13.89 -0.02 2.90
CA ILE A 189 -14.74 0.60 3.92
C ILE A 189 -14.51 2.09 3.88
N CYS A 190 -15.59 2.87 3.75
CA CYS A 190 -15.56 4.32 3.86
C CYS A 190 -16.53 4.78 4.92
N ILE A 191 -16.13 5.80 5.65
CA ILE A 191 -16.94 6.44 6.71
C ILE A 191 -17.31 7.84 6.26
N SER A 192 -18.59 8.16 6.37
CA SER A 192 -19.11 9.47 5.99
C SER A 192 -20.22 9.90 6.94
N GLY A 193 -20.67 11.13 6.81
CA GLY A 193 -21.74 11.71 7.61
C GLY A 193 -21.26 12.78 8.58
N PRO A 194 -22.17 13.36 9.36
CA PRO A 194 -21.81 14.38 10.34
C PRO A 194 -21.01 13.78 11.51
N ASN A 195 -20.26 14.61 12.21
CA ASN A 195 -19.37 14.19 13.29
C ASN A 195 -20.06 13.34 14.36
N ASN A 196 -21.32 13.65 14.66
CA ASN A 196 -22.08 12.96 15.71
C ASN A 196 -23.01 11.85 15.18
N ASN A 197 -23.02 11.61 13.90
CA ASN A 197 -23.88 10.59 13.27
C ASN A 197 -23.25 10.00 12.01
N ALA A 198 -21.98 9.68 12.07
CA ALA A 198 -21.25 9.05 10.96
C ALA A 198 -21.59 7.55 10.87
N SER A 199 -21.42 7.00 9.69
CA SER A 199 -21.54 5.57 9.45
C SER A 199 -20.46 5.06 8.52
N ALA A 200 -20.05 3.82 8.73
CA ALA A 200 -19.13 3.08 7.87
C ALA A 200 -19.93 2.15 6.96
N VAL A 201 -19.70 2.25 5.66
CA VAL A 201 -20.27 1.33 4.67
C VAL A 201 -19.20 0.38 4.21
N VAL A 202 -19.48 -0.91 4.30
CA VAL A 202 -18.56 -1.99 3.91
C VAL A 202 -18.93 -2.46 2.51
N TRP A 203 -17.97 -2.34 1.60
CA TRP A 203 -18.09 -2.83 0.22
C TRP A 203 -17.25 -4.09 0.07
N TYR A 204 -17.81 -5.08 -0.61
CA TYR A 204 -17.09 -6.29 -1.00
C TYR A 204 -17.42 -6.61 -2.46
N ASN A 205 -16.38 -6.88 -3.23
CA ASN A 205 -16.53 -7.09 -4.68
C ASN A 205 -17.35 -5.97 -5.34
N ARG A 206 -17.02 -4.71 -4.99
CA ARG A 206 -17.61 -3.48 -5.54
C ARG A 206 -19.12 -3.34 -5.29
N ARG A 207 -19.64 -3.97 -4.22
CA ARG A 207 -21.05 -3.90 -3.81
C ARG A 207 -21.16 -3.64 -2.32
N PRO A 208 -22.08 -2.78 -1.86
CA PRO A 208 -22.30 -2.57 -0.43
C PRO A 208 -22.87 -3.84 0.20
N VAL A 209 -22.31 -4.25 1.34
CA VAL A 209 -22.70 -5.50 2.03
C VAL A 209 -23.14 -5.24 3.45
N ALA A 210 -22.50 -4.32 4.17
CA ALA A 210 -22.77 -4.05 5.56
C ALA A 210 -22.62 -2.56 5.89
N GLU A 211 -23.18 -2.16 7.00
CA GLU A 211 -23.11 -0.80 7.53
C GLU A 211 -22.89 -0.86 9.05
N ILE A 212 -22.03 0.03 9.55
CA ILE A 212 -21.78 0.20 10.98
C ILE A 212 -22.07 1.65 11.34
N ASN A 213 -23.01 1.86 12.26
CA ASN A 213 -23.33 3.19 12.77
C ASN A 213 -22.40 3.57 13.92
N THR A 214 -22.18 4.86 14.06
CA THR A 214 -21.40 5.40 15.19
C THR A 214 -21.93 4.87 16.53
N TRP A 215 -21.02 4.59 17.46
CA TRP A 215 -21.37 4.11 18.80
C TRP A 215 -21.02 5.09 19.93
N ALA A 216 -20.15 6.07 19.66
CA ALA A 216 -19.77 7.10 20.60
C ALA A 216 -20.11 8.51 20.12
N ARG A 217 -20.71 8.64 18.96
CA ARG A 217 -21.19 9.90 18.35
C ARG A 217 -20.11 10.99 18.28
N ASN A 218 -18.89 10.59 18.01
CA ASN A 218 -17.75 11.54 17.98
C ASN A 218 -16.73 11.10 16.92
N ILE A 219 -17.08 11.25 15.65
CA ILE A 219 -16.23 11.04 14.50
C ILE A 219 -15.73 9.59 14.46
N LEU A 220 -16.62 8.66 14.11
CA LEU A 220 -16.24 7.28 13.78
C LEU A 220 -15.17 7.32 12.69
N ARG A 221 -14.07 6.61 12.88
CA ARG A 221 -12.90 6.66 12.01
C ARG A 221 -12.15 5.34 12.01
N THR A 222 -11.30 5.14 11.03
CA THR A 222 -10.57 3.88 10.86
C THR A 222 -9.11 4.07 10.44
N GLN A 223 -8.51 3.10 9.83
CA GLN A 223 -7.07 2.92 9.72
C GLN A 223 -6.35 3.91 8.80
N GLU A 224 -6.98 4.39 7.75
CA GLU A 224 -6.34 5.22 6.72
C GLU A 224 -5.18 4.49 6.01
N SER A 225 -5.18 3.17 6.05
CA SER A 225 -4.24 2.27 5.36
C SER A 225 -4.84 0.89 5.18
N GLU A 226 -4.11 0.00 4.52
CA GLU A 226 -4.65 -1.32 4.19
C GLU A 226 -4.94 -2.17 5.42
N CYS A 227 -6.04 -2.92 5.35
CA CYS A 227 -6.31 -4.02 6.28
C CYS A 227 -5.60 -5.30 5.82
N VAL A 228 -5.67 -6.35 6.61
CA VAL A 228 -5.00 -7.63 6.32
C VAL A 228 -5.99 -8.76 6.51
N CYS A 229 -5.95 -9.72 5.61
CA CYS A 229 -6.88 -10.85 5.64
C CYS A 229 -6.15 -12.19 5.81
N HIS A 230 -6.75 -13.11 6.54
CA HIS A 230 -6.30 -14.48 6.66
C HIS A 230 -7.50 -15.42 6.56
N ASN A 231 -7.45 -16.36 5.62
CA ASN A 231 -8.55 -17.30 5.34
C ASN A 231 -9.92 -16.61 5.23
N GLY A 232 -9.93 -15.46 4.56
CA GLY A 232 -11.13 -14.65 4.35
C GLY A 232 -11.49 -13.71 5.50
N VAL A 233 -10.91 -13.87 6.67
CA VAL A 233 -11.16 -13.02 7.84
C VAL A 233 -10.27 -11.78 7.79
N CYS A 234 -10.88 -10.60 7.76
CA CYS A 234 -10.22 -9.31 7.66
C CYS A 234 -10.55 -8.46 8.90
N PRO A 235 -9.65 -8.42 9.90
CA PRO A 235 -9.84 -7.54 11.04
C PRO A 235 -9.61 -6.08 10.66
N VAL A 236 -10.42 -5.18 11.20
CA VAL A 236 -10.30 -3.74 11.02
C VAL A 236 -10.47 -3.03 12.35
N VAL A 237 -9.62 -2.05 12.62
CA VAL A 237 -9.63 -1.26 13.85
C VAL A 237 -10.38 0.05 13.59
N PHE A 238 -11.43 0.29 14.37
CA PHE A 238 -12.20 1.53 14.35
C PHE A 238 -12.07 2.25 15.69
N THR A 239 -12.10 3.57 15.65
CA THR A 239 -12.14 4.40 16.85
C THR A 239 -13.30 5.39 16.75
N ASP A 240 -13.99 5.59 17.83
CA ASP A 240 -15.03 6.57 17.99
C ASP A 240 -14.91 7.18 19.38
N GLY A 241 -15.06 8.48 19.48
CA GLY A 241 -14.88 9.18 20.74
C GLY A 241 -13.80 10.26 20.68
N PRO A 242 -13.44 10.88 21.84
CA PRO A 242 -12.51 11.99 21.85
C PRO A 242 -11.15 11.66 21.22
N ALA A 243 -10.63 12.58 20.44
CA ALA A 243 -9.25 12.48 19.93
C ALA A 243 -8.20 12.80 20.99
N THR A 244 -8.60 13.49 22.06
CA THR A 244 -7.72 14.00 23.11
C THR A 244 -8.13 13.51 24.50
N GLY A 245 -8.71 12.33 24.56
CA GLY A 245 -9.16 11.68 25.78
C GLY A 245 -9.45 10.21 25.56
N PRO A 246 -10.07 9.53 26.53
CA PRO A 246 -10.43 8.13 26.36
C PRO A 246 -11.46 7.95 25.25
N ALA A 247 -11.12 7.18 24.24
CA ALA A 247 -11.99 6.86 23.13
C ALA A 247 -12.41 5.39 23.16
N ASP A 248 -13.46 5.08 22.43
CA ASP A 248 -14.01 3.73 22.33
C ASP A 248 -13.51 3.08 21.04
N THR A 249 -12.51 2.24 21.15
CA THR A 249 -11.90 1.52 20.05
C THR A 249 -12.46 0.12 19.96
N ARG A 250 -12.81 -0.30 18.75
CA ARG A 250 -13.32 -1.64 18.47
C ARG A 250 -12.57 -2.29 17.34
N ILE A 251 -12.40 -3.61 17.41
CA ILE A 251 -11.89 -4.44 16.33
C ILE A 251 -13.05 -5.24 15.77
N TYR A 252 -13.38 -4.98 14.51
CA TYR A 252 -14.38 -5.74 13.76
C TYR A 252 -13.69 -6.80 12.92
N TYR A 253 -14.28 -7.99 12.88
CA TYR A 253 -13.79 -9.09 12.04
C TYR A 253 -14.80 -9.30 10.92
N PHE A 254 -14.37 -9.10 9.69
CA PHE A 254 -15.19 -9.23 8.49
C PHE A 254 -14.84 -10.50 7.74
N LYS A 255 -15.82 -11.09 7.07
CA LYS A 255 -15.62 -12.10 6.04
C LYS A 255 -16.54 -11.81 4.87
N GLU A 256 -15.95 -11.63 3.68
CA GLU A 256 -16.69 -11.24 2.47
C GLU A 256 -17.60 -10.01 2.70
N GLY A 257 -17.10 -9.05 3.46
CA GLY A 257 -17.80 -7.81 3.81
C GLY A 257 -18.83 -7.94 4.93
N LYS A 258 -19.11 -9.13 5.42
CA LYS A 258 -20.07 -9.37 6.51
C LYS A 258 -19.34 -9.34 7.85
N ILE A 259 -20.01 -8.82 8.87
CA ILE A 259 -19.49 -8.79 10.24
C ILE A 259 -19.63 -10.16 10.86
N LEU A 260 -18.49 -10.78 11.24
CA LEU A 260 -18.49 -12.02 12.00
C LEU A 260 -18.63 -11.76 13.50
N LYS A 261 -17.85 -10.82 14.01
CA LYS A 261 -17.92 -10.35 15.40
C LYS A 261 -17.19 -9.03 15.54
N TRP A 262 -17.35 -8.37 16.66
CA TRP A 262 -16.50 -7.28 17.08
C TRP A 262 -16.18 -7.41 18.57
N GLU A 263 -15.10 -6.78 18.98
CA GLU A 263 -14.68 -6.73 20.36
C GLU A 263 -14.13 -5.34 20.72
N SER A 264 -14.26 -4.96 21.97
CA SER A 264 -13.66 -3.73 22.47
C SER A 264 -12.17 -3.91 22.66
N LEU A 265 -11.41 -2.83 22.49
CA LEU A 265 -9.98 -2.83 22.77
C LEU A 265 -9.71 -3.24 24.22
N THR A 266 -8.80 -4.21 24.38
CA THR A 266 -8.27 -4.64 25.67
C THR A 266 -6.75 -4.55 25.68
N GLY A 267 -6.12 -4.71 26.85
CA GLY A 267 -4.69 -4.57 27.02
C GLY A 267 -4.30 -3.21 27.60
N THR A 268 -3.06 -2.79 27.38
CA THR A 268 -2.51 -1.61 28.04
C THR A 268 -2.51 -0.34 27.18
N ALA A 269 -2.83 -0.43 25.89
CA ALA A 269 -3.00 0.73 25.04
C ALA A 269 -4.12 1.63 25.56
N LYS A 270 -3.86 2.93 25.69
CA LYS A 270 -4.79 3.92 26.27
C LYS A 270 -5.60 4.67 25.22
N HIS A 271 -5.05 4.85 24.03
CA HIS A 271 -5.69 5.55 22.94
C HIS A 271 -5.18 4.98 21.61
N ILE A 272 -6.08 4.72 20.68
CA ILE A 272 -5.76 4.10 19.38
C ILE A 272 -6.37 4.94 18.26
N GLU A 273 -5.52 5.31 17.33
CA GLU A 273 -5.89 6.00 16.09
C GLU A 273 -5.12 5.43 14.91
N GLU A 274 -5.75 5.38 13.76
CA GLU A 274 -5.09 5.24 12.46
C GLU A 274 -4.06 4.12 12.41
N CYS A 275 -4.45 2.90 12.78
CA CYS A 275 -3.56 1.75 12.80
C CYS A 275 -3.01 1.41 11.41
N SER A 276 -1.73 1.06 11.36
CA SER A 276 -1.05 0.52 10.18
C SER A 276 -0.73 -0.95 10.44
N CYS A 277 -1.34 -1.83 9.65
CA CYS A 277 -1.32 -3.26 9.89
C CYS A 277 -0.52 -4.02 8.82
N TYR A 278 0.13 -5.08 9.24
CA TYR A 278 0.70 -6.09 8.35
C TYR A 278 0.46 -7.48 8.94
N GLY A 279 0.53 -8.49 8.11
CA GLY A 279 0.32 -9.87 8.55
C GLY A 279 1.45 -10.79 8.14
N GLU A 280 1.71 -11.77 8.99
CA GLU A 280 2.61 -12.89 8.72
C GLU A 280 2.08 -14.15 9.38
N ARG A 281 2.78 -15.26 9.28
CA ARG A 281 2.33 -16.55 9.83
C ARG A 281 2.00 -16.53 11.32
N THR A 282 2.57 -15.61 12.10
CA THR A 282 2.31 -15.47 13.53
C THR A 282 1.06 -14.64 13.84
N GLY A 283 0.45 -14.04 12.86
CA GLY A 283 -0.74 -13.23 12.98
C GLY A 283 -0.61 -11.84 12.39
N ILE A 284 -1.51 -10.94 12.78
CA ILE A 284 -1.58 -9.57 12.28
C ILE A 284 -1.08 -8.62 13.36
N THR A 285 -0.18 -7.72 12.99
CA THR A 285 0.38 -6.71 13.88
C THR A 285 0.02 -5.32 13.36
N CYS A 286 -0.58 -4.51 14.21
CA CYS A 286 -0.97 -3.13 13.89
C CYS A 286 -0.19 -2.17 14.78
N THR A 287 0.51 -1.23 14.19
CA THR A 287 1.16 -0.10 14.89
C THR A 287 0.29 1.13 14.70
N CYS A 288 -0.04 1.81 15.78
CA CYS A 288 -1.07 2.84 15.77
C CYS A 288 -0.53 4.18 16.31
N ARG A 289 -1.44 5.13 16.47
CA ARG A 289 -1.18 6.45 17.01
C ARG A 289 -1.93 6.60 18.33
N ASP A 290 -1.24 7.02 19.38
CA ASP A 290 -1.87 7.52 20.59
C ASP A 290 -1.94 9.04 20.47
N ASN A 291 -3.11 9.56 20.15
CA ASN A 291 -3.28 10.99 19.94
C ASN A 291 -3.55 11.76 21.26
N TRP A 292 -3.64 11.06 22.37
CA TRP A 292 -3.98 11.64 23.65
C TRP A 292 -2.74 11.97 24.50
N GLN A 293 -1.86 10.99 24.73
CA GLN A 293 -0.79 11.11 25.72
C GLN A 293 0.56 10.62 25.25
N GLY A 294 0.62 9.61 24.38
CA GLY A 294 1.83 8.84 24.12
C GLY A 294 2.65 9.32 22.94
N SER A 295 3.96 9.43 23.13
CA SER A 295 4.95 9.61 22.07
C SER A 295 5.49 8.27 21.54
N ASN A 296 5.27 7.20 22.28
CA ASN A 296 5.46 5.82 21.84
C ASN A 296 4.19 5.32 21.14
N ARG A 297 4.36 4.43 20.18
CA ARG A 297 3.23 3.92 19.43
C ARG A 297 2.61 2.70 20.09
N PRO A 298 1.29 2.69 20.27
CA PRO A 298 0.60 1.47 20.68
C PRO A 298 0.61 0.44 19.55
N VAL A 299 0.61 -0.83 19.94
CA VAL A 299 0.61 -1.98 19.04
C VAL A 299 -0.53 -2.91 19.44
N ILE A 300 -1.30 -3.31 18.43
CA ILE A 300 -2.34 -4.34 18.59
C ILE A 300 -1.85 -5.57 17.84
N GLN A 301 -1.81 -6.71 18.54
CA GLN A 301 -1.55 -8.01 17.93
C GLN A 301 -2.85 -8.78 17.84
N ILE A 302 -3.22 -9.18 16.63
CA ILE A 302 -4.50 -9.80 16.33
C ILE A 302 -4.26 -11.23 15.85
N ASP A 303 -5.00 -12.17 16.44
CA ASP A 303 -5.11 -13.55 15.96
C ASP A 303 -6.37 -13.64 15.07
N PRO A 304 -6.22 -13.74 13.75
CA PRO A 304 -7.37 -13.75 12.85
C PRO A 304 -8.13 -15.08 12.86
N VAL A 305 -7.53 -16.15 13.37
CA VAL A 305 -8.17 -17.47 13.50
C VAL A 305 -9.04 -17.50 14.75
N ALA A 306 -8.47 -17.17 15.91
CA ALA A 306 -9.21 -17.12 17.17
C ALA A 306 -10.12 -15.89 17.26
N MET A 307 -9.86 -14.86 16.44
CA MET A 307 -10.54 -13.56 16.50
C MET A 307 -10.40 -12.91 17.88
N THR A 308 -9.17 -12.85 18.35
CA THR A 308 -8.74 -12.22 19.61
C THR A 308 -7.61 -11.26 19.38
N HIS A 309 -7.32 -10.42 20.34
CA HIS A 309 -6.21 -9.45 20.26
C HIS A 309 -5.58 -9.20 21.63
N THR A 310 -4.38 -8.63 21.57
CA THR A 310 -3.68 -8.04 22.70
C THR A 310 -3.21 -6.65 22.33
N SER A 311 -2.93 -5.78 23.30
CA SER A 311 -2.35 -4.46 23.03
C SER A 311 -1.32 -4.09 24.07
N GLN A 312 -0.33 -3.33 23.63
CA GLN A 312 0.74 -2.76 24.41
C GLN A 312 1.32 -1.54 23.67
N TYR A 313 2.36 -0.93 24.21
CA TYR A 313 3.18 0.05 23.50
C TYR A 313 4.48 -0.58 23.03
N ILE A 314 5.12 0.01 22.02
CA ILE A 314 6.51 -0.33 21.67
C ILE A 314 7.39 0.05 22.84
N CYS A 315 8.10 -0.91 23.42
CA CYS A 315 8.89 -0.72 24.65
C CYS A 315 10.12 0.15 24.43
N SER A 316 10.70 0.12 23.22
CA SER A 316 11.94 0.85 22.93
C SER A 316 11.85 2.35 23.29
N PRO A 317 12.94 2.93 23.81
CA PRO A 317 13.03 4.37 24.03
C PRO A 317 13.11 5.18 22.74
N VAL A 318 13.21 4.56 21.58
CA VAL A 318 13.11 5.21 20.27
C VAL A 318 11.66 5.60 20.03
N LEU A 319 11.32 6.85 20.32
CA LEU A 319 9.97 7.38 20.16
C LEU A 319 9.70 7.67 18.70
N THR A 320 8.52 7.27 18.19
CA THR A 320 8.24 7.29 16.77
C THR A 320 7.03 8.11 16.37
N ASP A 321 6.35 8.75 17.31
CA ASP A 321 5.29 9.69 17.01
C ASP A 321 5.85 11.09 16.69
N SER A 322 5.01 11.99 16.23
CA SER A 322 5.35 13.38 15.95
C SER A 322 4.14 14.27 16.22
N PRO A 323 4.28 15.34 17.05
CA PRO A 323 5.47 15.74 17.80
C PRO A 323 5.85 14.74 18.90
N ARG A 324 7.11 14.78 19.32
CA ARG A 324 7.64 13.93 20.39
C ARG A 324 8.76 14.63 21.13
N PRO A 325 9.06 14.26 22.40
CA PRO A 325 10.27 14.70 23.08
C PRO A 325 11.50 13.98 22.52
N ASN A 326 12.69 14.39 22.96
CA ASN A 326 13.91 13.66 22.68
C ASN A 326 13.84 12.24 23.23
N ASP A 327 14.52 11.31 22.58
CA ASP A 327 14.54 9.93 23.01
C ASP A 327 15.12 9.79 24.43
N PRO A 328 14.40 9.12 25.35
CA PRO A 328 14.92 8.82 26.69
C PRO A 328 15.91 7.64 26.65
N ASN A 329 16.43 7.25 27.80
CA ASN A 329 17.25 6.06 27.96
C ASN A 329 16.42 4.78 28.13
N ILE A 330 15.23 4.91 28.70
CA ILE A 330 14.33 3.79 29.00
C ILE A 330 12.96 4.14 28.46
N GLY A 331 12.37 3.21 27.70
CA GLY A 331 11.03 3.33 27.17
C GLY A 331 9.95 2.80 28.13
N LYS A 332 8.71 2.73 27.63
CA LYS A 332 7.56 2.24 28.38
C LYS A 332 6.79 1.24 27.54
N CYS A 333 6.53 0.06 28.09
CA CYS A 333 5.83 -1.03 27.43
C CYS A 333 4.30 -0.97 27.57
N ASN A 334 3.83 -0.54 28.74
CA ASN A 334 2.43 -0.66 29.14
C ASN A 334 1.76 0.67 29.44
N ASP A 335 2.45 1.76 29.19
CA ASP A 335 1.94 3.10 29.41
C ASP A 335 2.36 4.05 28.29
N PRO A 336 1.62 5.12 28.03
CA PRO A 336 2.06 6.18 27.14
C PRO A 336 3.34 6.83 27.67
N TYR A 337 4.30 7.08 26.79
CA TYR A 337 5.45 7.92 27.12
C TYR A 337 5.04 9.39 26.96
N PRO A 338 5.10 10.20 28.03
CA PRO A 338 4.59 11.57 27.99
C PRO A 338 5.46 12.50 27.13
N GLY A 339 4.93 13.66 26.77
CA GLY A 339 5.62 14.68 25.99
C GLY A 339 4.98 14.96 24.63
N ASN A 340 4.07 14.10 24.17
CA ASN A 340 3.16 14.38 23.07
C ASN A 340 1.77 14.62 23.65
N ASN A 341 1.29 15.85 23.58
CA ASN A 341 0.00 16.22 24.14
C ASN A 341 -0.99 16.50 23.02
N ASN A 342 -2.03 15.67 22.94
CA ASN A 342 -3.19 15.90 22.07
C ASN A 342 -2.85 16.07 20.59
N ASN A 343 -1.87 15.34 20.11
CA ASN A 343 -1.45 15.33 18.72
C ASN A 343 -0.73 14.03 18.39
N GLY A 344 -0.38 13.86 17.12
CA GLY A 344 0.35 12.71 16.64
C GLY A 344 0.40 12.66 15.13
N VAL A 345 0.93 11.58 14.61
CA VAL A 345 0.96 11.27 13.18
C VAL A 345 0.78 9.77 13.00
N LYS A 346 0.03 9.38 11.96
CA LYS A 346 -0.04 7.97 11.57
C LYS A 346 1.34 7.47 11.19
N GLY A 347 1.73 6.33 11.72
CA GLY A 347 3.00 5.67 11.44
C GLY A 347 2.88 4.15 11.49
N PHE A 348 3.98 3.47 11.25
CA PHE A 348 4.04 2.01 11.17
C PHE A 348 5.35 1.48 11.74
N SER A 349 5.41 0.18 11.88
CA SER A 349 6.64 -0.56 12.22
C SER A 349 6.55 -1.98 11.69
N TYR A 350 7.71 -2.63 11.59
CA TYR A 350 7.82 -4.07 11.36
C TYR A 350 8.52 -4.67 12.56
N LEU A 351 7.79 -5.45 13.33
CA LEU A 351 8.20 -5.93 14.65
C LEU A 351 8.47 -7.44 14.60
N ASP A 352 9.68 -7.81 14.26
CA ASP A 352 10.08 -9.21 14.04
C ASP A 352 11.41 -9.53 14.73
N GLY A 353 11.41 -9.47 16.06
CA GLY A 353 12.58 -9.78 16.87
C GLY A 353 13.79 -8.89 16.52
N ALA A 354 14.90 -9.50 16.17
CA ALA A 354 16.11 -8.77 15.77
C ALA A 354 15.95 -8.07 14.40
N ASN A 355 14.99 -8.48 13.59
CA ASN A 355 14.66 -7.90 12.28
C ASN A 355 13.56 -6.83 12.41
N THR A 356 13.64 -6.00 13.44
CA THR A 356 12.66 -4.95 13.72
C THR A 356 13.13 -3.62 13.15
N TRP A 357 12.22 -2.96 12.44
CA TRP A 357 12.43 -1.63 11.88
C TRP A 357 11.31 -0.69 12.26
N LEU A 358 11.66 0.50 12.72
CA LEU A 358 10.73 1.56 13.08
C LEU A 358 10.87 2.71 12.10
N GLY A 359 9.75 3.23 11.60
CA GLY A 359 9.71 4.43 10.79
C GLY A 359 9.28 5.63 11.63
N ARG A 360 9.89 6.80 11.39
CA ARG A 360 9.51 8.04 12.06
C ARG A 360 9.90 9.28 11.29
N THR A 361 9.24 10.39 11.57
CA THR A 361 9.71 11.70 11.10
C THR A 361 11.07 12.03 11.73
N ILE A 362 11.95 12.71 10.99
CA ILE A 362 13.24 13.14 11.52
C ILE A 362 13.04 14.27 12.53
N SER A 363 12.19 15.24 12.22
CA SER A 363 11.84 16.31 13.17
C SER A 363 11.06 15.77 14.36
N THR A 364 11.39 16.23 15.54
CA THR A 364 10.63 15.95 16.76
C THR A 364 9.42 16.88 16.92
N ALA A 365 9.37 17.99 16.19
CA ALA A 365 8.35 19.03 16.33
C ALA A 365 7.30 19.03 15.23
N SER A 366 7.66 18.61 14.04
CA SER A 366 6.81 18.72 12.86
C SER A 366 6.87 17.47 11.97
N ARG A 367 5.96 17.39 11.02
CA ARG A 367 5.93 16.34 10.00
C ARG A 367 6.91 16.69 8.89
N SER A 368 8.20 16.57 9.18
CA SER A 368 9.28 16.83 8.22
C SER A 368 10.38 15.80 8.32
N GLY A 369 10.92 15.41 7.17
CA GLY A 369 11.83 14.30 7.06
C GLY A 369 11.18 12.96 7.34
N TYR A 370 11.85 11.91 7.01
CA TYR A 370 11.46 10.53 7.35
C TYR A 370 12.66 9.61 7.35
N GLU A 371 12.75 8.75 8.36
CA GLU A 371 13.83 7.79 8.50
C GLU A 371 13.33 6.42 8.93
N MET A 372 14.05 5.39 8.54
CA MET A 372 13.89 4.02 9.00
C MET A 372 15.04 3.66 9.92
N LEU A 373 14.73 3.11 11.08
CA LEU A 373 15.70 2.72 12.09
C LEU A 373 15.56 1.24 12.41
N LYS A 374 16.66 0.50 12.31
CA LYS A 374 16.71 -0.88 12.80
C LYS A 374 16.94 -0.85 14.30
N VAL A 375 15.95 -1.29 15.05
CA VAL A 375 15.95 -1.30 16.52
C VAL A 375 15.60 -2.70 16.99
N PRO A 376 16.60 -3.57 17.22
CA PRO A 376 16.37 -4.97 17.54
C PRO A 376 15.49 -5.12 18.79
N ASN A 377 14.47 -5.97 18.70
CA ASN A 377 13.55 -6.28 19.80
C ASN A 377 12.84 -5.06 20.40
N ALA A 378 12.55 -4.05 19.59
CA ALA A 378 11.93 -2.80 20.04
C ALA A 378 10.57 -3.01 20.73
N LEU A 379 9.82 -4.05 20.34
CA LEU A 379 8.51 -4.31 20.93
C LEU A 379 8.59 -4.69 22.41
N THR A 380 9.66 -5.39 22.83
CA THR A 380 9.77 -6.02 24.15
C THR A 380 10.92 -5.49 25.02
N ASP A 381 11.91 -4.82 24.42
CA ASP A 381 13.10 -4.31 25.12
C ASP A 381 13.00 -2.80 25.31
N ASP A 382 12.82 -2.38 26.54
CA ASP A 382 12.68 -0.97 26.94
C ASP A 382 14.01 -0.19 26.93
N ARG A 383 15.11 -0.82 26.53
CA ARG A 383 16.43 -0.21 26.38
C ARG A 383 17.01 -0.37 24.97
N SER A 384 16.27 -0.97 24.06
CA SER A 384 16.70 -1.20 22.70
C SER A 384 16.90 0.12 21.95
N LYS A 385 18.04 0.27 21.29
CA LYS A 385 18.45 1.46 20.52
C LYS A 385 18.75 1.10 19.08
N PRO A 386 18.76 2.10 18.17
CA PRO A 386 19.06 1.84 16.77
C PRO A 386 20.48 1.31 16.57
N ILE A 387 20.62 0.31 15.70
CA ILE A 387 21.94 -0.20 15.25
C ILE A 387 22.22 0.14 13.79
N GLN A 388 21.22 0.59 13.05
CA GLN A 388 21.29 0.96 11.64
C GLN A 388 20.16 1.95 11.33
N GLY A 389 20.40 2.84 10.37
CA GLY A 389 19.38 3.77 9.92
C GLY A 389 19.48 4.03 8.44
N GLN A 390 18.36 4.48 7.86
CA GLN A 390 18.28 4.92 6.48
C GLN A 390 17.36 6.14 6.40
N THR A 391 17.85 7.22 5.82
CA THR A 391 17.05 8.42 5.55
C THR A 391 16.26 8.23 4.26
N ILE A 392 14.96 8.45 4.32
CA ILE A 392 14.05 8.35 3.17
C ILE A 392 13.74 9.77 2.63
N VAL A 393 13.45 10.70 3.51
CA VAL A 393 13.19 12.11 3.21
C VAL A 393 14.04 12.97 4.14
N LEU A 394 14.78 13.92 3.60
CA LEU A 394 15.61 14.83 4.40
C LEU A 394 14.74 15.69 5.33
N ASN A 395 15.31 16.08 6.47
CA ASN A 395 14.58 16.89 7.45
C ASN A 395 14.14 18.26 6.92
N ALA A 396 14.81 18.78 5.89
CA ALA A 396 14.41 20.03 5.22
C ALA A 396 13.12 19.90 4.39
N ASP A 397 12.66 18.68 4.12
CA ASP A 397 11.53 18.39 3.25
C ASP A 397 10.33 17.89 4.07
N TRP A 398 9.12 18.23 3.61
CA TRP A 398 7.89 17.87 4.27
C TRP A 398 7.57 16.37 4.05
N SER A 399 7.03 15.78 5.07
CA SER A 399 6.48 14.43 5.08
C SER A 399 5.05 14.44 5.66
N GLY A 400 4.59 13.34 6.21
CA GLY A 400 3.23 13.25 6.74
C GLY A 400 2.96 11.87 7.31
N TYR A 401 1.79 11.34 7.01
CA TYR A 401 1.41 10.00 7.38
C TYR A 401 2.31 8.96 6.71
N SER A 402 2.50 7.85 7.38
CA SER A 402 3.16 6.68 6.83
C SER A 402 2.42 5.42 7.26
N GLY A 403 2.56 4.38 6.49
CA GLY A 403 1.89 3.12 6.78
C GLY A 403 2.53 1.96 6.06
N SER A 404 2.23 0.77 6.54
CA SER A 404 2.72 -0.49 5.98
C SER A 404 1.79 -1.02 4.89
N PHE A 405 2.37 -1.74 3.96
CA PHE A 405 1.66 -2.62 3.05
C PHE A 405 2.55 -3.77 2.65
N MET A 406 1.97 -4.86 2.17
CA MET A 406 2.72 -5.97 1.61
C MET A 406 1.98 -6.58 0.42
N ASP A 407 2.74 -7.12 -0.52
CA ASP A 407 2.21 -7.99 -1.56
C ASP A 407 2.25 -9.43 -1.06
N TYR A 408 1.12 -9.91 -0.55
CA TYR A 408 0.99 -11.26 0.02
C TYR A 408 1.01 -12.37 -1.03
N TRP A 409 0.94 -12.01 -2.32
CA TRP A 409 0.90 -12.95 -3.45
C TRP A 409 2.21 -13.03 -4.23
N ALA A 410 3.21 -12.23 -3.84
CA ALA A 410 4.51 -12.24 -4.47
C ALA A 410 5.21 -13.60 -4.29
N GLU A 411 5.99 -13.98 -5.29
CA GLU A 411 6.79 -15.20 -5.25
C GLU A 411 7.88 -15.12 -4.17
N GLY A 412 8.29 -16.26 -3.65
CA GLY A 412 9.36 -16.38 -2.66
C GLY A 412 8.91 -17.00 -1.35
N ASP A 413 9.87 -17.22 -0.45
CA ASP A 413 9.68 -17.94 0.81
C ASP A 413 9.32 -17.02 1.98
N CYS A 414 9.38 -15.71 1.78
CA CYS A 414 9.13 -14.69 2.78
C CYS A 414 8.34 -13.53 2.20
N TYR A 415 7.65 -12.78 3.08
CA TYR A 415 6.98 -11.55 2.70
C TYR A 415 7.96 -10.39 2.73
N ARG A 416 8.00 -9.63 1.64
CA ARG A 416 8.77 -8.40 1.57
C ARG A 416 7.99 -7.29 2.28
N ALA A 417 8.60 -6.68 3.29
CA ALA A 417 8.04 -5.57 4.01
C ALA A 417 8.07 -4.30 3.15
N CYS A 418 6.97 -3.57 3.09
CA CYS A 418 6.86 -2.33 2.32
C CYS A 418 6.17 -1.25 3.15
N PHE A 419 6.39 0.00 2.77
CA PHE A 419 5.72 1.15 3.37
C PHE A 419 5.58 2.29 2.38
N TYR A 420 4.73 3.23 2.71
CA TYR A 420 4.59 4.50 2.01
C TYR A 420 4.81 5.66 2.96
N VAL A 421 5.17 6.81 2.41
CA VAL A 421 5.22 8.08 3.11
C VAL A 421 4.38 9.10 2.35
N GLU A 422 3.46 9.74 3.04
CA GLU A 422 2.68 10.86 2.54
C GLU A 422 3.56 12.12 2.53
N LEU A 423 3.74 12.72 1.37
CA LEU A 423 4.52 13.94 1.21
C LEU A 423 3.56 15.12 1.11
N ILE A 424 3.16 15.65 2.28
CA ILE A 424 2.17 16.74 2.38
C ILE A 424 2.79 18.04 1.86
N ARG A 425 2.05 18.75 1.00
CA ARG A 425 2.42 20.06 0.50
C ARG A 425 1.24 21.02 0.65
N GLY A 426 1.55 22.32 0.67
CA GLY A 426 0.56 23.36 0.91
C GLY A 426 0.31 23.61 2.39
N ARG A 427 -0.89 24.03 2.73
CA ARG A 427 -1.24 24.39 4.12
C ARG A 427 -1.18 23.19 5.06
N PRO A 428 -0.87 23.45 6.36
CA PRO A 428 -0.66 24.74 7.02
C PRO A 428 0.75 25.33 6.87
N LYS A 429 1.73 24.51 6.48
CA LYS A 429 3.15 24.93 6.52
C LYS A 429 3.54 25.83 5.35
N GLU A 430 2.95 25.60 4.20
CA GLU A 430 3.15 26.42 2.99
C GLU A 430 1.87 27.21 2.74
N ASP A 431 1.73 28.34 3.41
CA ASP A 431 0.50 29.14 3.49
C ASP A 431 0.31 30.14 2.34
N LYS A 432 1.26 30.21 1.41
CA LYS A 432 1.12 31.00 0.19
C LYS A 432 0.10 30.42 -0.79
N VAL A 433 -0.16 29.14 -0.71
CA VAL A 433 -1.24 28.46 -1.43
C VAL A 433 -2.42 28.19 -0.50
N TRP A 434 -3.63 28.04 -1.06
CA TRP A 434 -4.86 27.86 -0.28
C TRP A 434 -5.30 26.40 -0.19
N TRP A 435 -4.55 25.49 -0.82
CA TRP A 435 -4.82 24.06 -0.83
C TRP A 435 -3.87 23.29 0.10
N THR A 436 -4.26 22.08 0.41
CA THR A 436 -3.43 21.06 1.03
C THR A 436 -3.57 19.79 0.22
N SER A 437 -2.48 19.23 -0.23
CA SER A 437 -2.45 17.98 -0.97
C SER A 437 -1.16 17.21 -0.65
N ASN A 438 -0.93 16.14 -1.37
CA ASN A 438 0.26 15.31 -1.16
C ASN A 438 0.70 14.62 -2.45
N SER A 439 1.96 14.26 -2.48
CA SER A 439 2.49 13.16 -3.28
C SER A 439 2.69 11.95 -2.38
N ILE A 440 2.98 10.79 -2.97
CA ILE A 440 3.27 9.56 -2.25
C ILE A 440 4.58 8.97 -2.76
N VAL A 441 5.40 8.47 -1.84
CA VAL A 441 6.54 7.61 -2.13
C VAL A 441 6.38 6.31 -1.38
N SER A 442 6.67 5.20 -2.04
CA SER A 442 6.62 3.86 -1.44
C SER A 442 7.95 3.15 -1.59
N MET A 443 8.31 2.39 -0.57
CA MET A 443 9.58 1.67 -0.44
C MET A 443 9.30 0.23 -0.07
N CYS A 444 10.16 -0.67 -0.50
CA CYS A 444 10.13 -2.07 -0.08
C CYS A 444 11.50 -2.53 0.41
N SER A 445 11.49 -3.54 1.27
CA SER A 445 12.71 -4.07 1.86
C SER A 445 13.55 -4.88 0.87
N SER A 446 14.85 -4.90 1.10
CA SER A 446 15.80 -5.78 0.43
C SER A 446 16.65 -6.53 1.47
N THR A 447 17.00 -7.76 1.15
CA THR A 447 18.00 -8.54 1.91
C THR A 447 19.42 -8.06 1.65
N GLU A 448 19.63 -7.28 0.60
CA GLU A 448 20.92 -6.69 0.26
C GLU A 448 21.10 -5.33 0.92
N PHE A 449 22.34 -4.88 1.06
CA PHE A 449 22.66 -3.51 1.49
C PHE A 449 22.78 -2.63 0.25
N LEU A 450 21.64 -2.04 -0.16
CA LEU A 450 21.58 -1.18 -1.34
C LEU A 450 22.01 0.25 -1.00
N GLY A 451 22.36 1.02 -2.01
CA GLY A 451 22.64 2.45 -1.88
C GLY A 451 21.42 3.22 -1.36
N GLN A 452 21.68 4.27 -0.57
CA GLN A 452 20.64 5.11 0.02
C GLN A 452 20.40 6.36 -0.84
N TRP A 453 19.10 6.66 -1.08
CA TRP A 453 18.65 7.80 -1.84
C TRP A 453 17.53 8.51 -1.09
N ASN A 454 17.45 9.83 -1.28
CA ASN A 454 16.36 10.62 -0.71
C ASN A 454 15.24 10.81 -1.73
N TRP A 455 14.01 10.79 -1.26
CA TRP A 455 12.82 10.84 -2.10
C TRP A 455 11.84 11.94 -1.66
N PRO A 456 12.23 13.25 -1.74
CA PRO A 456 11.33 14.34 -1.41
C PRO A 456 10.25 14.51 -2.47
N ASP A 457 9.22 15.30 -2.17
CA ASP A 457 8.20 15.66 -3.16
C ASP A 457 8.81 16.38 -4.36
N GLY A 458 9.67 17.37 -4.12
CA GLY A 458 10.41 18.09 -5.16
C GLY A 458 9.63 19.16 -5.90
N ALA A 459 8.33 19.33 -5.68
CA ALA A 459 7.55 20.41 -6.27
C ALA A 459 7.96 21.78 -5.69
N LYS A 460 7.92 22.79 -6.52
CA LYS A 460 8.16 24.20 -6.12
C LYS A 460 6.82 24.91 -5.99
N ILE A 461 6.50 25.32 -4.77
CA ILE A 461 5.22 25.98 -4.47
C ILE A 461 5.07 27.29 -5.27
N GLU A 462 6.16 27.99 -5.54
CA GLU A 462 6.17 29.22 -6.31
C GLU A 462 5.50 29.06 -7.68
N TYR A 463 5.53 27.89 -8.26
CA TYR A 463 4.92 27.63 -9.57
C TYR A 463 3.38 27.56 -9.53
N PHE A 464 2.81 27.54 -8.33
CA PHE A 464 1.35 27.58 -8.13
C PHE A 464 0.81 29.00 -7.85
N LEU A 465 1.68 29.99 -7.75
CA LEU A 465 1.30 31.37 -7.39
C LEU A 465 0.96 32.24 -8.57
#